data_3a17bf149163e52219f67db23a646d31
#
_entry.id   3a17bf149163e52219f67db23a646d31
#
_cell.length_a   1.000
_cell.length_b   1.000
_cell.length_c   1.000
_cell.angle_alpha   90.00
_cell.angle_beta   90.00
_cell.angle_gamma   90.00
#
_symmetry.space_group_name_H-M   'P 1'
#
loop_
_entity.id
_entity.type
_entity.pdbx_description
1 polymer ?
#
loop_
_entity_poly.entity_id
_entity_poly.type
_entity_poly.pdbx_seq_one_letter_code
_entity_poly.pdbx_strand_id
1 'polypeptide(L)' 'MGGELIREATRDGRTVARLRCYDADGMTVVDAEVLRQGSAHPLRPGPYRFTTAPDAFRFVQEALLALQYLGCRVG' A
#
# COMPACT_ATOMS: atom_id res chain seq x y z
N MET A 1 -16.76 12.02 -5.30
CA MET A 1 -15.42 12.59 -5.34
C MET A 1 -14.42 11.59 -4.82
N GLY A 2 -13.57 11.10 -5.71
CA GLY A 2 -12.57 10.12 -5.32
C GLY A 2 -11.45 10.77 -4.54
N GLY A 3 -11.17 10.28 -3.35
CA GLY A 3 -10.00 10.68 -2.59
C GLY A 3 -8.86 9.70 -2.80
N GLU A 4 -7.66 10.15 -2.55
CA GLU A 4 -6.51 9.29 -2.53
C GLU A 4 -6.20 8.92 -1.09
N LEU A 5 -6.08 7.63 -0.82
CA LEU A 5 -5.68 7.11 0.50
C LEU A 5 -4.25 6.64 0.41
N ILE A 6 -3.40 7.16 1.29
CA ILE A 6 -2.00 6.76 1.36
C ILE A 6 -1.75 6.18 2.74
N ARG A 7 -1.16 5.00 2.78
CA ARG A 7 -0.75 4.33 4.02
C ARG A 7 0.71 3.94 3.91
N GLU A 8 1.43 4.10 5.01
CA GLU A 8 2.84 3.76 5.04
C GLU A 8 3.13 2.82 6.19
N ALA A 9 4.06 1.91 5.98
CA ALA A 9 4.60 1.05 7.03
C ALA A 9 6.04 1.45 7.28
N THR A 10 6.39 1.59 8.56
CA THR A 10 7.74 1.97 8.96
C THR A 10 8.34 0.90 9.87
N ARG A 11 9.65 0.79 9.81
CA ARG A 11 10.41 -0.08 10.69
C ARG A 11 11.70 0.62 11.05
N ASP A 12 11.99 0.71 12.35
CA ASP A 12 13.16 1.39 12.86
C ASP A 12 13.29 2.82 12.31
N GLY A 13 12.15 3.52 12.22
CA GLY A 13 12.12 4.90 11.75
C GLY A 13 12.22 5.08 10.25
N ARG A 14 12.23 4.00 9.48
CA ARG A 14 12.31 4.06 8.01
C ARG A 14 11.03 3.57 7.37
N THR A 15 10.58 4.25 6.33
CA THR A 15 9.47 3.76 5.52
C THR A 15 9.94 2.54 4.73
N VAL A 16 9.25 1.41 4.91
CA VAL A 16 9.59 0.16 4.20
C VAL A 16 8.54 -0.20 3.17
N ALA A 17 7.34 0.34 3.27
CA ALA A 17 6.30 0.10 2.29
C ALA A 17 5.35 1.29 2.26
N ARG A 18 4.80 1.54 1.08
CA ARG A 18 3.78 2.57 0.87
C ARG A 18 2.70 2.00 -0.01
N LEU A 19 1.46 2.18 0.43
CA LEU A 19 0.28 1.76 -0.32
C LEU A 19 -0.53 3.00 -0.68
N ARG A 20 -0.91 3.12 -1.94
CA ARG A 20 -1.72 4.23 -2.41
C ARG A 20 -2.97 3.66 -3.09
N CYS A 21 -4.13 4.11 -2.63
CA CYS A 21 -5.42 3.67 -3.15
C CYS A 21 -6.13 4.86 -3.77
N TYR A 22 -6.60 4.72 -5.01
CA TYR A 22 -7.24 5.80 -5.74
C TYR A 22 -8.18 5.24 -6.81
N ASP A 23 -9.09 6.08 -7.28
CA ASP A 23 -10.02 5.69 -8.35
C ASP A 23 -9.44 6.05 -9.71
N ALA A 24 -9.57 5.12 -10.66
CA ALA A 24 -9.13 5.34 -12.04
C ALA A 24 -9.96 4.46 -12.98
N ASP A 25 -10.48 5.05 -14.03
CA ASP A 25 -11.21 4.34 -15.09
C ASP A 25 -12.36 3.47 -14.57
N GLY A 26 -13.10 3.99 -13.59
CA GLY A 26 -14.24 3.28 -13.02
C GLY A 26 -13.86 2.15 -12.07
N MET A 27 -12.59 2.03 -11.74
CA MET A 27 -12.08 1.01 -10.81
C MET A 27 -11.35 1.68 -9.66
N THR A 28 -11.17 0.93 -8.57
CA THR A 28 -10.32 1.36 -7.47
C THR A 28 -8.98 0.63 -7.59
N VAL A 29 -7.91 1.40 -7.60
CA VAL A 29 -6.56 0.88 -7.85
C VAL A 29 -5.72 1.01 -6.59
N VAL A 30 -4.91 0.00 -6.31
CA VAL A 30 -3.92 0.05 -5.23
C VAL A 30 -2.54 -0.09 -5.84
N ASP A 31 -1.73 0.95 -5.66
CA ASP A 31 -0.30 0.89 -5.97
C ASP A 31 0.46 0.55 -4.69
N ALA A 32 1.42 -0.32 -4.81
CA ALA A 32 2.29 -0.69 -3.69
C ALA A 32 3.73 -0.39 -4.05
N GLU A 33 4.47 0.09 -3.06
CA GLU A 33 5.89 0.35 -3.20
C GLU A 33 6.61 -0.23 -2.00
N VAL A 34 7.62 -1.05 -2.25
CA VAL A 34 8.42 -1.68 -1.20
C VAL A 34 9.83 -1.10 -1.29
N LEU A 35 10.26 -0.49 -0.18
CA LEU A 35 11.56 0.18 -0.10
C LEU A 35 12.53 -0.74 0.62
N ARG A 36 13.51 -1.28 -0.11
CA ARG A 36 14.50 -2.20 0.46
C ARG A 36 15.72 -1.43 0.92
N GLN A 37 16.24 -1.82 2.06
CA GLN A 37 17.46 -1.24 2.60
C GLN A 37 18.62 -1.52 1.65
N GLY A 38 19.43 -0.49 1.36
CA GLY A 38 20.60 -0.62 0.50
C GLY A 38 20.29 -0.63 -0.99
N SER A 39 19.03 -0.50 -1.38
CA SER A 39 18.64 -0.46 -2.79
C SER A 39 18.17 0.96 -3.16
N ALA A 40 18.64 1.43 -4.31
CA ALA A 40 18.20 2.72 -4.83
C ALA A 40 16.86 2.63 -5.57
N HIS A 41 16.39 1.41 -5.85
CA HIS A 41 15.17 1.21 -6.64
C HIS A 41 14.13 0.48 -5.81
N PRO A 42 12.96 1.10 -5.55
CA PRO A 42 11.89 0.42 -4.88
C PRO A 42 11.27 -0.68 -5.77
N LEU A 43 10.76 -1.72 -5.13
CA LEU A 43 9.92 -2.68 -5.82
C LEU A 43 8.51 -2.11 -5.89
N ARG A 44 7.85 -2.30 -7.02
CA ARG A 44 6.49 -1.80 -7.24
C ARG A 44 5.60 -2.94 -7.72
N PRO A 45 5.19 -3.83 -6.81
CA PRO A 45 4.22 -4.87 -7.18
C PRO A 45 2.88 -4.23 -7.53
N GLY A 46 2.13 -4.86 -8.42
CA GLY A 46 0.87 -4.30 -8.90
C GLY A 46 1.06 -3.50 -10.16
N PRO A 47 0.18 -2.54 -10.48
CA PRO A 47 -0.98 -2.14 -9.67
C PRO A 47 -2.04 -3.22 -9.55
N TYR A 48 -2.77 -3.20 -8.43
CA TYR A 48 -3.89 -4.11 -8.19
C TYR A 48 -5.18 -3.35 -8.44
N ARG A 49 -6.09 -3.95 -9.23
CA ARG A 49 -7.33 -3.30 -9.62
C ARG A 49 -8.52 -4.03 -9.04
N PHE A 50 -9.46 -3.27 -8.50
CA PHE A 50 -10.66 -3.79 -7.86
C PHE A 50 -11.88 -3.09 -8.45
N THR A 51 -12.96 -3.84 -8.62
CA THR A 51 -14.20 -3.28 -9.16
C THR A 51 -14.94 -2.45 -8.13
N THR A 52 -14.66 -2.65 -6.83
CA THR A 52 -15.32 -1.89 -5.76
C THR A 52 -14.30 -1.35 -4.78
N ALA A 53 -14.60 -0.19 -4.20
CA ALA A 53 -13.74 0.40 -3.18
C ALA A 53 -13.61 -0.48 -1.92
N PRO A 54 -14.70 -1.11 -1.41
CA PRO A 54 -14.56 -1.98 -0.25
C PRO A 54 -13.56 -3.12 -0.44
N ASP A 55 -13.50 -3.71 -1.63
CA ASP A 55 -12.54 -4.76 -1.91
C ASP A 55 -11.11 -4.24 -1.88
N ALA A 56 -10.89 -3.05 -2.44
CA ALA A 56 -9.57 -2.42 -2.40
C ALA A 56 -9.15 -2.09 -0.98
N PHE A 57 -10.07 -1.56 -0.18
CA PHE A 57 -9.77 -1.22 1.22
C PHE A 57 -9.45 -2.46 2.04
N ARG A 58 -10.16 -3.57 1.78
CA ARG A 58 -9.88 -4.84 2.45
C ARG A 58 -8.45 -5.31 2.13
N PHE A 59 -8.07 -5.22 0.87
CA PHE A 59 -6.72 -5.58 0.44
C PHE A 59 -5.67 -4.74 1.17
N VAL A 60 -5.88 -3.43 1.26
CA VAL A 60 -4.97 -2.53 1.96
C VAL A 60 -4.88 -2.91 3.43
N GLN A 61 -6.01 -3.17 4.09
CA GLN A 61 -6.01 -3.54 5.50
C GLN A 61 -5.27 -4.86 5.74
N GLU A 62 -5.48 -5.86 4.89
CA GLU A 62 -4.80 -7.13 5.02
C GLU A 62 -3.29 -6.99 4.81
N ALA A 63 -2.90 -6.16 3.85
CA ALA A 63 -1.48 -5.88 3.61
C ALA A 63 -0.84 -5.20 4.82
N LEU A 64 -1.54 -4.23 5.43
CA LEU A 64 -1.05 -3.54 6.62
C LEU A 64 -0.94 -4.49 7.81
N LEU A 65 -1.90 -5.40 7.99
CA LEU A 65 -1.82 -6.41 9.04
C LEU A 65 -0.61 -7.31 8.86
N ALA A 66 -0.35 -7.74 7.63
CA ALA A 66 0.82 -8.57 7.35
C ALA A 66 2.11 -7.82 7.70
N LEU A 67 2.17 -6.53 7.38
CA LEU A 67 3.33 -5.71 7.72
C LEU A 67 3.50 -5.56 9.23
N GLN A 68 2.39 -5.43 9.97
CA GLN A 68 2.43 -5.39 11.43
C GLN A 68 2.99 -6.69 12.00
N TYR A 69 2.60 -7.83 11.44
CA TYR A 69 3.15 -9.12 11.83
C TYR A 69 4.67 -9.19 11.63
N LEU A 70 5.17 -8.49 10.65
CA LEU A 70 6.61 -8.42 10.37
C LEU A 70 7.34 -7.38 11.22
N GLY A 71 6.64 -6.76 12.16
CA GLY A 71 7.23 -5.80 13.08
C GLY A 71 7.20 -4.37 12.62
N CYS A 72 6.41 -4.05 11.58
CA CYS A 72 6.28 -2.68 11.10
C CYS A 72 5.21 -1.92 11.87
N ARG A 73 5.38 -0.62 11.95
CA ARG A 73 4.33 0.29 12.38
C ARG A 73 3.60 0.80 11.15
N VAL A 74 2.28 0.85 11.23
CA VAL A 74 1.46 1.33 10.11
C VAL A 74 0.74 2.60 10.50
N GLY A 75 0.65 3.51 9.54
CA GLY A 75 0.01 4.79 9.79
C GLY A 75 -0.62 5.41 8.57
#